data_6230567a858fe67cbbbda18cde267042
#
_entry.id   6230567a858fe67cbbbda18cde267042
#
_cell.length_a   1.000
_cell.length_b   1.000
_cell.length_c   1.000
_cell.angle_alpha   90.00
_cell.angle_beta   90.00
_cell.angle_gamma   90.00
#
_symmetry.space_group_name_H-M   'P 1'
#
loop_
_entity.id
_entity.type
_entity.pdbx_description
1 polymer ?
#
loop_
_entity_poly.entity_id
_entity_poly.type
_entity_poly.pdbx_seq_one_letter_code
_entity_poly.pdbx_strand_id
1 'polypeptide(L)'
;MEEKNRKIKEFVLVEILLGALLFLRYYEAWVHRINGTMMAFSYKYGFISRGLIGTIYQGLDKILPVNMMTYQACVGYTLVITMLFYATVLGLFVLCLKRARAEYLDVMRYLMLFLTIFTVPMFASHYNFGRLDIYCVFLSLLGAMLLIQGKAEWLLIPISALGVMVHQGYVFMFFNIILVLLMYKILSTEGKERKKYITIFALSLLVACILFFWFELFAHANGNGIYEEIVASAKKLCKNGKIHQDVVDKEILGIDLTGREVKYHRMNAVQFPIFILLMLPYILLMVRF
;
A
#
# COMPACT_ATOMS: atom_id res chain seq x y z
N MET A 1 13.85 -32.23 -9.83
CA MET A 1 12.55 -31.58 -9.48
C MET A 1 12.19 -31.81 -8.03
N GLU A 2 12.35 -33.01 -7.52
CA GLU A 2 12.03 -33.40 -6.14
C GLU A 2 12.86 -32.63 -5.09
N GLU A 3 14.16 -32.54 -5.28
CA GLU A 3 15.05 -31.76 -4.40
C GLU A 3 14.68 -30.28 -4.33
N LYS A 4 14.33 -29.65 -5.46
CA LYS A 4 13.87 -28.26 -5.49
C LYS A 4 12.58 -28.08 -4.67
N ASN A 5 11.62 -28.99 -4.81
CA ASN A 5 10.37 -28.96 -4.07
C ASN A 5 10.60 -29.15 -2.56
N ARG A 6 11.53 -30.01 -2.17
CA ARG A 6 11.96 -30.18 -0.77
C ARG A 6 12.51 -28.89 -0.21
N LYS A 7 13.48 -28.27 -0.90
CA LYS A 7 14.09 -26.99 -0.49
C LYS A 7 13.05 -25.86 -0.34
N ILE A 8 12.05 -25.81 -1.22
CA ILE A 8 10.94 -24.83 -1.12
C ILE A 8 10.08 -25.11 0.12
N LYS A 9 9.74 -26.37 0.42
CA LYS A 9 8.98 -26.72 1.61
C LYS A 9 9.72 -26.36 2.91
N GLU A 10 11.02 -26.68 2.96
CA GLU A 10 11.89 -26.30 4.09
C GLU A 10 11.93 -24.78 4.27
N PHE A 11 12.10 -24.03 3.19
CA PHE A 11 12.06 -22.57 3.21
C PHE A 11 10.73 -22.04 3.77
N VAL A 12 9.58 -22.55 3.29
CA VAL A 12 8.26 -22.11 3.76
C VAL A 12 8.11 -22.35 5.27
N LEU A 13 8.56 -23.51 5.76
CA LEU A 13 8.52 -23.79 7.20
C LEU A 13 9.38 -22.80 8.00
N VAL A 14 10.61 -22.56 7.56
CA VAL A 14 11.53 -21.61 8.22
C VAL A 14 10.97 -20.20 8.19
N GLU A 15 10.39 -19.77 7.06
CA GLU A 15 9.76 -18.44 6.92
C GLU A 15 8.57 -18.26 7.85
N ILE A 16 7.70 -19.26 7.95
CA ILE A 16 6.56 -19.19 8.87
C ILE A 16 7.05 -19.07 10.32
N LEU A 17 8.03 -19.90 10.72
CA LEU A 17 8.58 -19.86 12.07
C LEU A 17 9.30 -18.54 12.37
N LEU A 18 10.15 -18.07 11.46
CA LEU A 18 10.85 -16.80 11.59
C LEU A 18 9.85 -15.62 11.62
N GLY A 19 8.89 -15.59 10.70
CA GLY A 19 7.86 -14.57 10.67
C GLY A 19 7.02 -14.54 11.93
N ALA A 20 6.62 -15.71 12.45
CA ALA A 20 5.86 -15.82 13.70
C ALA A 20 6.69 -15.33 14.92
N LEU A 21 7.95 -15.73 15.03
CA LEU A 21 8.84 -15.29 16.11
C LEU A 21 9.07 -13.78 16.09
N LEU A 22 9.36 -13.23 14.92
CA LEU A 22 9.53 -11.77 14.75
C LEU A 22 8.23 -11.03 15.03
N PHE A 23 7.11 -11.54 14.54
CA PHE A 23 5.81 -10.93 14.80
C PHE A 23 5.52 -10.92 16.32
N LEU A 24 5.66 -12.04 17.02
CA LEU A 24 5.46 -12.11 18.49
C LEU A 24 6.41 -11.19 19.25
N ARG A 25 7.65 -11.01 18.76
CA ARG A 25 8.66 -10.15 19.38
C ARG A 25 8.33 -8.66 19.26
N TYR A 26 7.81 -8.24 18.10
CA TYR A 26 7.60 -6.82 17.78
C TYR A 26 6.13 -6.39 17.81
N TYR A 27 5.20 -7.36 17.84
CA TYR A 27 3.78 -7.06 17.90
C TYR A 27 3.41 -6.41 19.21
N GLU A 28 2.95 -5.19 19.11
CA GLU A 28 2.29 -4.50 20.20
C GLU A 28 0.79 -4.46 19.89
N ALA A 29 -0.02 -5.07 20.76
CA ALA A 29 -1.47 -5.24 20.57
C ALA A 29 -2.26 -3.91 20.58
N TRP A 30 -1.78 -2.91 19.84
CA TRP A 30 -2.47 -1.62 19.74
C TRP A 30 -2.16 -0.88 18.43
N VAL A 31 -3.18 -0.23 17.91
CA VAL A 31 -3.07 0.63 16.74
C VAL A 31 -2.67 2.04 17.18
N HIS A 32 -1.62 2.59 16.59
CA HIS A 32 -1.18 3.95 16.89
C HIS A 32 -2.28 4.96 16.57
N ARG A 33 -2.35 6.04 17.38
CA ARG A 33 -3.40 7.07 17.26
C ARG A 33 -3.54 7.65 15.84
N ILE A 34 -2.43 7.83 15.10
CA ILE A 34 -2.45 8.29 13.71
C ILE A 34 -3.24 7.30 12.84
N ASN A 35 -2.92 6.01 12.95
CA ASN A 35 -3.52 4.97 12.14
C ASN A 35 -5.02 4.77 12.47
N GLY A 36 -5.37 4.78 13.77
CA GLY A 36 -6.78 4.74 14.20
C GLY A 36 -7.56 5.97 13.73
N THR A 37 -6.95 7.16 13.74
CA THR A 37 -7.58 8.38 13.22
C THR A 37 -7.85 8.27 11.71
N MET A 38 -6.89 7.74 10.94
CA MET A 38 -7.06 7.56 9.48
C MET A 38 -8.17 6.57 9.13
N MET A 39 -8.44 5.57 9.97
CA MET A 39 -9.55 4.62 9.76
C MET A 39 -10.94 5.28 9.88
N ALA A 40 -11.02 6.48 10.47
CA ALA A 40 -12.26 7.24 10.54
C ALA A 40 -12.60 7.98 9.24
N PHE A 41 -11.62 8.17 8.34
CA PHE A 41 -11.83 8.84 7.05
C PHE A 41 -12.59 7.92 6.10
N SER A 42 -13.66 8.43 5.51
CA SER A 42 -14.43 7.65 4.53
C SER A 42 -15.06 8.54 3.47
N TYR A 43 -15.43 7.94 2.35
CA TYR A 43 -16.08 8.64 1.23
C TYR A 43 -17.50 9.11 1.52
N LYS A 44 -18.07 8.79 2.67
CA LYS A 44 -19.33 9.43 3.11
C LYS A 44 -19.19 10.94 3.33
N TYR A 45 -17.95 11.41 3.51
CA TYR A 45 -17.62 12.83 3.68
C TYR A 45 -17.20 13.53 2.38
N GLY A 46 -17.33 12.86 1.25
CA GLY A 46 -16.86 13.30 -0.05
C GLY A 46 -15.69 12.43 -0.56
N PHE A 47 -15.28 12.66 -1.80
CA PHE A 47 -14.15 11.93 -2.39
C PHE A 47 -12.83 12.54 -1.90
N ILE A 48 -12.51 12.24 -0.65
CA ILE A 48 -11.36 12.77 0.10
C ILE A 48 -10.14 11.82 0.00
N SER A 49 -8.95 12.40 0.22
CA SER A 49 -7.72 11.62 0.37
C SER A 49 -7.84 10.59 1.51
N ARG A 50 -7.25 9.39 1.30
CA ARG A 50 -7.18 8.32 2.31
C ARG A 50 -8.53 7.78 2.79
N GLY A 51 -9.64 8.15 2.08
CA GLY A 51 -10.99 7.74 2.46
C GLY A 51 -11.33 6.28 2.16
N LEU A 52 -10.57 5.58 1.28
CA LEU A 52 -10.91 4.25 0.80
C LEU A 52 -10.96 3.22 1.94
N ILE A 53 -9.90 3.14 2.74
CA ILE A 53 -9.79 2.10 3.79
C ILE A 53 -10.85 2.29 4.86
N GLY A 54 -11.09 3.52 5.32
CA GLY A 54 -12.16 3.79 6.27
C GLY A 54 -13.56 3.55 5.68
N THR A 55 -13.74 3.76 4.36
CA THR A 55 -14.98 3.39 3.67
C THR A 55 -15.22 1.88 3.70
N ILE A 56 -14.20 1.09 3.41
CA ILE A 56 -14.26 -0.38 3.49
C ILE A 56 -14.53 -0.80 4.94
N TYR A 57 -13.79 -0.25 5.89
CA TYR A 57 -13.92 -0.56 7.31
C TYR A 57 -15.35 -0.26 7.85
N GLN A 58 -15.87 0.92 7.55
CA GLN A 58 -17.25 1.30 7.92
C GLN A 58 -18.30 0.51 7.14
N GLY A 59 -17.98 0.06 5.92
CA GLY A 59 -18.83 -0.86 5.17
C GLY A 59 -18.96 -2.21 5.85
N LEU A 60 -17.86 -2.73 6.41
CA LEU A 60 -17.86 -3.98 7.18
C LEU A 60 -18.72 -3.89 8.44
N ASP A 61 -18.80 -2.74 9.10
CA ASP A 61 -19.69 -2.50 10.25
C ASP A 61 -21.18 -2.73 9.94
N LYS A 62 -21.56 -2.54 8.68
CA LYS A 62 -22.96 -2.76 8.23
C LYS A 62 -23.25 -4.22 7.86
N ILE A 63 -22.22 -5.01 7.56
CA ILE A 63 -22.36 -6.36 7.03
C ILE A 63 -22.09 -7.41 8.11
N LEU A 64 -21.12 -7.14 8.99
CA LEU A 64 -20.72 -8.07 10.02
C LEU A 64 -21.58 -7.92 11.28
N PRO A 65 -21.89 -9.03 11.98
CA PRO A 65 -22.66 -9.00 13.24
C PRO A 65 -21.81 -8.52 14.44
N VAL A 66 -20.76 -7.74 14.17
CA VAL A 66 -19.81 -7.22 15.15
C VAL A 66 -19.73 -5.70 15.00
N ASN A 67 -19.81 -4.98 16.10
CA ASN A 67 -19.62 -3.53 16.07
C ASN A 67 -18.16 -3.20 15.73
N MET A 68 -17.94 -2.86 14.47
CA MET A 68 -16.61 -2.50 13.95
C MET A 68 -16.13 -1.14 14.47
N MET A 69 -17.07 -0.25 14.88
CA MET A 69 -16.74 1.09 15.38
C MET A 69 -16.24 1.09 16.82
N THR A 70 -15.38 0.11 17.15
CA THR A 70 -14.69 -0.02 18.44
C THR A 70 -13.18 -0.15 18.24
N TYR A 71 -12.41 0.26 19.25
CA TYR A 71 -10.95 0.12 19.23
C TYR A 71 -10.50 -1.35 19.08
N GLN A 72 -11.16 -2.27 19.78
CA GLN A 72 -10.84 -3.71 19.72
C GLN A 72 -11.06 -4.28 18.33
N ALA A 73 -12.17 -3.93 17.69
CA ALA A 73 -12.44 -4.34 16.32
C ALA A 73 -11.42 -3.74 15.32
N CYS A 74 -10.98 -2.50 15.54
CA CYS A 74 -9.94 -1.85 14.74
C CYS A 74 -8.60 -2.61 14.87
N VAL A 75 -8.22 -3.03 16.07
CA VAL A 75 -7.02 -3.86 16.30
C VAL A 75 -7.16 -5.22 15.60
N GLY A 76 -8.31 -5.90 15.77
CA GLY A 76 -8.59 -7.19 15.13
C GLY A 76 -8.54 -7.11 13.61
N TYR A 77 -9.17 -6.11 13.01
CA TYR A 77 -9.13 -5.84 11.58
C TYR A 77 -7.69 -5.62 11.08
N THR A 78 -6.94 -4.78 11.78
CA THR A 78 -5.53 -4.51 11.44
C THR A 78 -4.69 -5.78 11.50
N LEU A 79 -4.92 -6.64 12.49
CA LEU A 79 -4.24 -7.93 12.61
C LEU A 79 -4.54 -8.83 11.42
N VAL A 80 -5.82 -8.96 11.03
CA VAL A 80 -6.22 -9.76 9.86
C VAL A 80 -5.54 -9.25 8.60
N ILE A 81 -5.55 -7.94 8.36
CA ILE A 81 -4.88 -7.34 7.19
C ILE A 81 -3.37 -7.60 7.21
N THR A 82 -2.73 -7.48 8.36
CA THR A 82 -1.29 -7.76 8.50
C THR A 82 -0.98 -9.22 8.19
N MET A 83 -1.81 -10.16 8.66
CA MET A 83 -1.64 -11.59 8.36
C MET A 83 -1.85 -11.90 6.86
N LEU A 84 -2.85 -11.29 6.22
CA LEU A 84 -3.06 -11.41 4.78
C LEU A 84 -1.88 -10.84 3.98
N PHE A 85 -1.31 -9.73 4.43
CA PHE A 85 -0.11 -9.17 3.83
C PHE A 85 1.06 -10.16 3.88
N TYR A 86 1.37 -10.73 5.05
CA TYR A 86 2.47 -11.71 5.18
C TYR A 86 2.21 -12.98 4.37
N ALA A 87 0.98 -13.48 4.33
CA ALA A 87 0.61 -14.61 3.48
C ALA A 87 0.87 -14.30 2.00
N THR A 88 0.61 -13.07 1.55
CA THR A 88 0.89 -12.62 0.18
C THR A 88 2.38 -12.53 -0.09
N VAL A 89 3.17 -11.98 0.84
CA VAL A 89 4.64 -11.95 0.74
C VAL A 89 5.20 -13.36 0.60
N LEU A 90 4.77 -14.28 1.47
CA LEU A 90 5.18 -15.68 1.41
C LEU A 90 4.77 -16.34 0.07
N GLY A 91 3.55 -16.08 -0.39
CA GLY A 91 3.08 -16.55 -1.69
C GLY A 91 3.93 -16.06 -2.86
N LEU A 92 4.33 -14.78 -2.83
CA LEU A 92 5.24 -14.21 -3.82
C LEU A 92 6.63 -14.87 -3.76
N PHE A 93 7.18 -15.06 -2.56
CA PHE A 93 8.47 -15.75 -2.39
C PHE A 93 8.43 -17.16 -2.98
N VAL A 94 7.40 -17.94 -2.63
CA VAL A 94 7.21 -19.28 -3.19
C VAL A 94 7.08 -19.26 -4.72
N LEU A 95 6.36 -18.28 -5.28
CA LEU A 95 6.22 -18.12 -6.72
C LEU A 95 7.59 -17.83 -7.39
N CYS A 96 8.39 -16.94 -6.81
CA CYS A 96 9.73 -16.62 -7.28
C CYS A 96 10.65 -17.85 -7.21
N LEU A 97 10.65 -18.58 -6.08
CA LEU A 97 11.49 -19.78 -5.91
C LEU A 97 11.11 -20.91 -6.90
N LYS A 98 9.81 -21.09 -7.17
CA LYS A 98 9.35 -22.06 -8.18
C LYS A 98 9.87 -21.73 -9.57
N ARG A 99 10.06 -20.45 -9.89
CA ARG A 99 10.57 -19.99 -11.21
C ARG A 99 12.08 -19.84 -11.25
N ALA A 100 12.77 -19.76 -10.11
CA ALA A 100 14.20 -19.65 -10.04
C ALA A 100 14.91 -20.84 -10.71
N ARG A 101 16.05 -20.59 -11.36
CA ARG A 101 16.98 -21.64 -11.78
C ARG A 101 17.60 -22.31 -10.54
N ALA A 102 17.95 -23.58 -10.66
CA ALA A 102 18.48 -24.35 -9.53
C ALA A 102 19.74 -23.70 -8.91
N GLU A 103 20.60 -23.13 -9.73
CA GLU A 103 21.84 -22.45 -9.33
C GLU A 103 21.62 -21.24 -8.43
N TYR A 104 20.49 -20.52 -8.58
CA TYR A 104 20.16 -19.32 -7.77
C TYR A 104 19.22 -19.60 -6.61
N LEU A 105 18.74 -20.83 -6.48
CA LEU A 105 17.66 -21.17 -5.51
C LEU A 105 18.07 -20.86 -4.06
N ASP A 106 19.28 -21.24 -3.67
CA ASP A 106 19.73 -21.07 -2.29
C ASP A 106 20.03 -19.58 -1.99
N VAL A 107 20.63 -18.86 -2.94
CA VAL A 107 20.84 -17.40 -2.80
C VAL A 107 19.51 -16.67 -2.64
N MET A 108 18.51 -17.02 -3.44
CA MET A 108 17.18 -16.41 -3.33
C MET A 108 16.50 -16.73 -1.99
N ARG A 109 16.62 -17.96 -1.49
CA ARG A 109 16.08 -18.34 -0.17
C ARG A 109 16.70 -17.49 0.94
N TYR A 110 18.02 -17.36 0.98
CA TYR A 110 18.70 -16.54 1.99
C TYR A 110 18.34 -15.05 1.87
N LEU A 111 18.24 -14.51 0.64
CA LEU A 111 17.81 -13.13 0.42
C LEU A 111 16.39 -12.88 0.94
N MET A 112 15.47 -13.82 0.71
CA MET A 112 14.09 -13.70 1.18
C MET A 112 14.00 -13.78 2.71
N LEU A 113 14.71 -14.72 3.35
CA LEU A 113 14.80 -14.77 4.82
C LEU A 113 15.37 -13.47 5.40
N PHE A 114 16.38 -12.91 4.75
CA PHE A 114 16.94 -11.62 5.13
C PHE A 114 15.91 -10.49 5.02
N LEU A 115 15.13 -10.45 3.94
CA LEU A 115 14.05 -9.46 3.78
C LEU A 115 12.99 -9.59 4.86
N THR A 116 12.64 -10.80 5.29
CA THR A 116 11.66 -11.05 6.37
C THR A 116 12.09 -10.45 7.70
N ILE A 117 13.40 -10.47 8.02
CA ILE A 117 13.95 -9.85 9.24
C ILE A 117 13.65 -8.34 9.32
N PHE A 118 13.55 -7.67 8.18
CA PHE A 118 13.23 -6.24 8.13
C PHE A 118 11.73 -5.95 7.94
N THR A 119 11.05 -6.73 7.11
CA THR A 119 9.65 -6.46 6.75
C THR A 119 8.69 -6.76 7.88
N VAL A 120 8.90 -7.83 8.67
CA VAL A 120 8.00 -8.16 9.77
C VAL A 120 8.05 -7.10 10.87
N PRO A 121 9.21 -6.70 11.40
CA PRO A 121 9.26 -5.62 12.39
C PRO A 121 8.71 -4.30 11.86
N MET A 122 8.92 -4.00 10.57
CA MET A 122 8.46 -2.76 9.95
C MET A 122 6.95 -2.57 10.08
N PHE A 123 6.14 -3.64 9.88
CA PHE A 123 4.68 -3.54 9.92
C PHE A 123 4.05 -4.02 11.24
N ALA A 124 4.79 -4.80 12.05
CA ALA A 124 4.32 -5.26 13.35
C ALA A 124 4.61 -4.29 14.50
N SER A 125 5.58 -3.35 14.30
CA SER A 125 6.01 -2.45 15.36
C SER A 125 4.97 -1.39 15.72
N HIS A 126 5.07 -0.89 16.93
CA HIS A 126 4.23 0.09 17.61
C HIS A 126 3.69 1.25 16.74
N TYR A 127 4.56 1.94 15.98
CA TYR A 127 4.14 3.09 15.17
C TYR A 127 3.55 2.70 13.82
N ASN A 128 3.85 1.52 13.34
CA ASN A 128 3.55 1.12 11.97
C ASN A 128 2.36 0.16 11.87
N PHE A 129 1.99 -0.50 12.97
CA PHE A 129 0.83 -1.38 12.98
C PHE A 129 -0.46 -0.61 12.66
N GLY A 130 -1.11 -0.98 11.56
CA GLY A 130 -2.29 -0.31 11.02
C GLY A 130 -2.03 0.86 10.06
N ARG A 131 -0.77 1.12 9.67
CA ARG A 131 -0.48 2.14 8.65
C ARG A 131 -1.11 1.80 7.31
N LEU A 132 -1.55 2.83 6.60
CA LEU A 132 -2.11 2.69 5.25
C LEU A 132 -1.07 2.15 4.25
N ASP A 133 0.21 2.35 4.51
CA ASP A 133 1.29 1.84 3.66
C ASP A 133 1.24 0.33 3.44
N ILE A 134 0.74 -0.45 4.41
CA ILE A 134 0.60 -1.90 4.28
C ILE A 134 -0.31 -2.29 3.10
N TYR A 135 -1.39 -1.53 2.89
CA TYR A 135 -2.31 -1.76 1.76
C TYR A 135 -1.65 -1.39 0.44
N CYS A 136 -0.85 -0.31 0.43
CA CYS A 136 -0.12 0.13 -0.75
C CYS A 136 0.91 -0.91 -1.19
N VAL A 137 1.69 -1.45 -0.25
CA VAL A 137 2.65 -2.53 -0.53
C VAL A 137 1.91 -3.79 -0.96
N PHE A 138 0.81 -4.16 -0.29
CA PHE A 138 -0.02 -5.30 -0.66
C PHE A 138 -0.50 -5.22 -2.11
N LEU A 139 -1.06 -4.07 -2.53
CA LEU A 139 -1.51 -3.84 -3.90
C LEU A 139 -0.36 -3.93 -4.91
N SER A 140 0.82 -3.38 -4.57
CA SER A 140 2.00 -3.47 -5.44
C SER A 140 2.52 -4.90 -5.59
N LEU A 141 2.54 -5.67 -4.50
CA LEU A 141 2.93 -7.09 -4.54
C LEU A 141 1.91 -7.94 -5.31
N LEU A 142 0.62 -7.66 -5.16
CA LEU A 142 -0.43 -8.30 -5.95
C LEU A 142 -0.23 -8.01 -7.44
N GLY A 143 0.02 -6.75 -7.81
CA GLY A 143 0.36 -6.36 -9.18
C GLY A 143 1.61 -7.08 -9.71
N ALA A 144 2.66 -7.18 -8.89
CA ALA A 144 3.87 -7.93 -9.22
C ALA A 144 3.56 -9.42 -9.48
N MET A 145 2.73 -10.04 -8.64
CA MET A 145 2.32 -11.44 -8.82
C MET A 145 1.58 -11.66 -10.15
N LEU A 146 0.66 -10.75 -10.53
CA LEU A 146 -0.06 -10.81 -11.80
C LEU A 146 0.90 -10.72 -12.98
N LEU A 147 1.85 -9.79 -12.97
CA LEU A 147 2.88 -9.64 -14.00
C LEU A 147 3.81 -10.85 -14.10
N ILE A 148 4.25 -11.39 -12.96
CA ILE A 148 5.09 -12.59 -12.91
C ILE A 148 4.33 -13.80 -13.46
N GLN A 149 3.05 -13.95 -13.14
CA GLN A 149 2.22 -15.05 -13.62
C GLN A 149 1.83 -14.91 -15.09
N GLY A 150 1.82 -13.69 -15.63
CA GLY A 150 1.34 -13.40 -16.97
C GLY A 150 -0.18 -13.56 -17.09
N LYS A 151 -0.93 -13.26 -16.02
CA LYS A 151 -2.38 -13.41 -15.96
C LYS A 151 -3.05 -12.13 -15.50
N ALA A 152 -4.17 -11.80 -16.14
CA ALA A 152 -5.04 -10.68 -15.77
C ALA A 152 -4.28 -9.34 -15.56
N GLU A 153 -3.24 -9.08 -16.38
CA GLU A 153 -2.37 -7.89 -16.24
C GLU A 153 -3.13 -6.57 -16.36
N TRP A 154 -4.30 -6.55 -17.02
CA TRP A 154 -5.17 -5.39 -17.10
C TRP A 154 -5.68 -4.90 -15.73
N LEU A 155 -5.68 -5.79 -14.72
CA LEU A 155 -6.00 -5.41 -13.34
C LEU A 155 -4.98 -4.45 -12.73
N LEU A 156 -3.81 -4.26 -13.34
CA LEU A 156 -2.84 -3.26 -12.89
C LEU A 156 -3.39 -1.83 -12.95
N ILE A 157 -4.29 -1.55 -13.90
CA ILE A 157 -4.91 -0.23 -14.01
C ILE A 157 -5.77 0.07 -12.77
N PRO A 158 -6.79 -0.75 -12.40
CA PRO A 158 -7.55 -0.51 -11.17
C PRO A 158 -6.70 -0.67 -9.89
N ILE A 159 -5.69 -1.55 -9.86
CA ILE A 159 -4.75 -1.65 -8.72
C ILE A 159 -4.02 -0.33 -8.51
N SER A 160 -3.56 0.32 -9.59
CA SER A 160 -2.89 1.62 -9.51
C SER A 160 -3.82 2.70 -9.00
N ALA A 161 -5.07 2.71 -9.45
CA ALA A 161 -6.10 3.62 -8.93
C ALA A 161 -6.35 3.40 -7.44
N LEU A 162 -6.58 2.14 -7.03
CA LEU A 162 -6.82 1.78 -5.62
C LEU A 162 -5.63 2.18 -4.72
N GLY A 163 -4.39 1.98 -5.19
CA GLY A 163 -3.20 2.37 -4.45
C GLY A 163 -3.19 3.86 -4.11
N VAL A 164 -3.50 4.73 -5.08
CA VAL A 164 -3.57 6.18 -4.87
C VAL A 164 -4.76 6.56 -3.97
N MET A 165 -5.91 5.87 -4.11
CA MET A 165 -7.08 6.08 -3.25
C MET A 165 -6.84 5.68 -1.79
N VAL A 166 -5.95 4.71 -1.55
CA VAL A 166 -5.49 4.35 -0.20
C VAL A 166 -4.58 5.43 0.36
N HIS A 167 -3.57 5.84 -0.41
CA HIS A 167 -2.58 6.83 0.01
C HIS A 167 -1.90 7.46 -1.20
N GLN A 168 -1.92 8.79 -1.32
CA GLN A 168 -1.28 9.53 -2.44
C GLN A 168 0.21 9.20 -2.59
N GLY A 169 0.92 8.98 -1.48
CA GLY A 169 2.32 8.55 -1.47
C GLY A 169 2.60 7.23 -2.21
N TYR A 170 1.55 6.47 -2.55
CA TYR A 170 1.64 5.27 -3.38
C TYR A 170 2.40 5.52 -4.68
N VAL A 171 2.12 6.63 -5.35
CA VAL A 171 2.73 6.99 -6.64
C VAL A 171 4.26 7.03 -6.55
N PHE A 172 4.80 7.54 -5.45
CA PHE A 172 6.24 7.74 -5.29
C PHE A 172 6.95 6.55 -4.64
N MET A 173 6.28 5.84 -3.72
CA MET A 173 6.93 4.86 -2.86
C MET A 173 6.73 3.42 -3.33
N PHE A 174 5.54 3.07 -3.80
CA PHE A 174 5.14 1.68 -4.00
C PHE A 174 4.81 1.33 -5.45
N PHE A 175 4.31 2.29 -6.23
CA PHE A 175 3.94 2.09 -7.64
C PHE A 175 5.14 1.73 -8.52
N ASN A 176 6.33 2.18 -8.15
CA ASN A 176 7.58 1.89 -8.85
C ASN A 176 7.82 0.39 -9.05
N ILE A 177 7.38 -0.47 -8.13
CA ILE A 177 7.48 -1.93 -8.25
C ILE A 177 6.76 -2.41 -9.53
N ILE A 178 5.55 -1.91 -9.74
CA ILE A 178 4.74 -2.25 -10.93
C ILE A 178 5.35 -1.65 -12.18
N LEU A 179 5.78 -0.38 -12.13
CA LEU A 179 6.37 0.29 -13.28
C LEU A 179 7.65 -0.40 -13.77
N VAL A 180 8.55 -0.77 -12.86
CA VAL A 180 9.80 -1.48 -13.22
C VAL A 180 9.50 -2.83 -13.88
N LEU A 181 8.56 -3.59 -13.34
CA LEU A 181 8.17 -4.87 -13.91
C LEU A 181 7.49 -4.73 -15.26
N LEU A 182 6.64 -3.72 -15.46
CA LEU A 182 6.05 -3.40 -16.76
C LEU A 182 7.11 -2.99 -17.78
N MET A 183 8.07 -2.16 -17.38
CA MET A 183 9.22 -1.80 -18.22
C MET A 183 10.01 -3.03 -18.65
N TYR A 184 10.31 -3.93 -17.72
CA TYR A 184 10.97 -5.20 -18.05
C TYR A 184 10.15 -6.00 -19.08
N LYS A 185 8.83 -6.09 -18.91
CA LYS A 185 7.95 -6.76 -19.89
C LYS A 185 7.97 -6.08 -21.25
N ILE A 186 7.92 -4.75 -21.32
CA ILE A 186 8.00 -3.98 -22.55
C ILE A 186 9.31 -4.25 -23.30
N LEU A 187 10.43 -4.32 -22.57
CA LEU A 187 11.76 -4.56 -23.15
C LEU A 187 12.00 -6.02 -23.56
N SER A 188 11.33 -6.96 -22.90
CA SER A 188 11.52 -8.41 -23.12
C SER A 188 10.48 -9.04 -24.07
N THR A 189 9.52 -8.28 -24.60
CA THR A 189 8.48 -8.75 -25.51
C THR A 189 8.47 -7.99 -26.81
N GLU A 190 7.81 -8.53 -27.84
CA GLU A 190 7.71 -7.92 -29.16
C GLU A 190 6.26 -7.89 -29.67
N GLY A 191 6.04 -7.17 -30.76
CA GLY A 191 4.78 -7.16 -31.50
C GLY A 191 3.56 -6.77 -30.67
N LYS A 192 2.52 -7.60 -30.69
CA LYS A 192 1.24 -7.34 -29.99
C LYS A 192 1.37 -7.34 -28.47
N GLU A 193 2.20 -8.22 -27.91
CA GLU A 193 2.43 -8.29 -26.46
C GLU A 193 3.11 -7.03 -25.95
N ARG A 194 4.12 -6.52 -26.65
CA ARG A 194 4.77 -5.25 -26.32
C ARG A 194 3.77 -4.10 -26.31
N LYS A 195 2.92 -3.99 -27.34
CA LYS A 195 1.87 -2.96 -27.40
C LYS A 195 0.91 -3.05 -26.20
N LYS A 196 0.50 -4.26 -25.81
CA LYS A 196 -0.33 -4.51 -24.63
C LYS A 196 0.32 -3.92 -23.36
N TYR A 197 1.59 -4.25 -23.11
CA TYR A 197 2.28 -3.76 -21.91
C TYR A 197 2.51 -2.25 -21.93
N ILE A 198 2.78 -1.65 -23.10
CA ILE A 198 2.85 -0.19 -23.25
C ILE A 198 1.50 0.45 -22.89
N THR A 199 0.40 -0.12 -23.36
CA THR A 199 -0.96 0.38 -23.07
C THR A 199 -1.27 0.28 -21.57
N ILE A 200 -0.99 -0.86 -20.93
CA ILE A 200 -1.20 -1.05 -19.50
C ILE A 200 -0.34 -0.05 -18.69
N PHE A 201 0.92 0.13 -19.07
CA PHE A 201 1.83 1.09 -18.44
C PHE A 201 1.28 2.52 -18.53
N ALA A 202 0.93 2.96 -19.74
CA ALA A 202 0.43 4.31 -19.99
C ALA A 202 -0.89 4.58 -19.24
N LEU A 203 -1.84 3.64 -19.27
CA LEU A 203 -3.12 3.79 -18.59
C LEU A 203 -2.97 3.74 -17.06
N SER A 204 -2.12 2.85 -16.52
CA SER A 204 -1.86 2.78 -15.08
C SER A 204 -1.22 4.07 -14.56
N LEU A 205 -0.25 4.62 -15.30
CA LEU A 205 0.40 5.88 -14.96
C LEU A 205 -0.58 7.06 -15.07
N LEU A 206 -1.36 7.12 -16.15
CA LEU A 206 -2.35 8.18 -16.38
C LEU A 206 -3.38 8.23 -15.25
N VAL A 207 -3.97 7.09 -14.90
CA VAL A 207 -4.98 6.99 -13.83
C VAL A 207 -4.37 7.36 -12.48
N ALA A 208 -3.17 6.88 -12.17
CA ALA A 208 -2.47 7.23 -10.95
C ALA A 208 -2.19 8.73 -10.84
N CYS A 209 -1.74 9.36 -11.93
CA CYS A 209 -1.49 10.81 -11.99
C CYS A 209 -2.78 11.62 -11.85
N ILE A 210 -3.86 11.26 -12.57
CA ILE A 210 -5.15 11.96 -12.48
C ILE A 210 -5.66 11.94 -11.03
N LEU A 211 -5.67 10.76 -10.37
CA LEU A 211 -6.14 10.64 -9.00
C LEU A 211 -5.23 11.36 -8.01
N PHE A 212 -3.90 11.29 -8.20
CA PHE A 212 -2.96 12.02 -7.38
C PHE A 212 -3.22 13.53 -7.41
N PHE A 213 -3.30 14.13 -8.61
CA PHE A 213 -3.58 15.56 -8.75
C PHE A 213 -4.97 15.93 -8.27
N TRP A 214 -5.97 15.05 -8.46
CA TRP A 214 -7.30 15.28 -7.91
C TRP A 214 -7.27 15.41 -6.39
N PHE A 215 -6.61 14.46 -5.70
CA PHE A 215 -6.52 14.49 -4.24
C PHE A 215 -5.68 15.66 -3.71
N GLU A 216 -4.64 16.07 -4.44
CA GLU A 216 -3.82 17.20 -4.05
C GLU A 216 -4.51 18.56 -4.25
N LEU A 217 -5.38 18.69 -5.24
CA LEU A 217 -5.93 19.98 -5.63
C LEU A 217 -7.38 20.21 -5.19
N PHE A 218 -8.18 19.14 -5.10
CA PHE A 218 -9.64 19.26 -4.96
C PHE A 218 -10.26 18.50 -3.81
N ALA A 219 -9.55 17.55 -3.21
CA ALA A 219 -10.15 16.58 -2.31
C ALA A 219 -10.15 17.02 -0.84
N HIS A 220 -10.88 18.07 -0.53
CA HIS A 220 -11.15 18.50 0.83
C HIS A 220 -12.60 18.19 1.23
N ALA A 221 -12.81 17.80 2.47
CA ALA A 221 -14.15 17.63 2.99
C ALA A 221 -14.74 19.02 3.30
N ASN A 222 -15.79 19.39 2.58
CA ASN A 222 -16.50 20.64 2.79
C ASN A 222 -17.88 20.33 3.38
N GLY A 223 -18.15 20.80 4.59
CA GLY A 223 -19.48 20.70 5.20
C GLY A 223 -19.46 20.98 6.69
N ASN A 224 -20.52 21.68 7.17
CA ASN A 224 -20.73 21.91 8.59
C ASN A 224 -20.98 20.58 9.31
N GLY A 225 -20.32 20.36 10.44
CA GLY A 225 -20.48 19.15 11.26
C GLY A 225 -19.66 17.92 10.84
N ILE A 226 -19.04 17.92 9.66
CA ILE A 226 -18.23 16.77 9.19
C ILE A 226 -17.01 16.57 10.11
N TYR A 227 -16.39 17.64 10.53
CA TYR A 227 -15.24 17.60 11.42
C TYR A 227 -15.57 16.87 12.74
N GLU A 228 -16.65 17.28 13.41
CA GLU A 228 -17.10 16.71 14.68
C GLU A 228 -17.46 15.24 14.53
N GLU A 229 -18.08 14.87 13.41
CA GLU A 229 -18.44 13.49 13.11
C GLU A 229 -17.20 12.60 12.91
N ILE A 230 -16.19 13.09 12.20
CA ILE A 230 -14.91 12.39 12.00
C ILE A 230 -14.16 12.25 13.34
N VAL A 231 -14.10 13.33 14.12
CA VAL A 231 -13.49 13.32 15.45
C VAL A 231 -14.20 12.33 16.37
N ALA A 232 -15.53 12.31 16.37
CA ALA A 232 -16.31 11.35 17.17
C ALA A 232 -16.04 9.89 16.73
N SER A 233 -15.98 9.64 15.44
CA SER A 233 -15.62 8.32 14.88
C SER A 233 -14.19 7.92 15.22
N ALA A 234 -13.21 8.81 15.05
CA ALA A 234 -11.82 8.58 15.38
C ALA A 234 -11.61 8.29 16.87
N LYS A 235 -12.31 8.98 17.76
CA LYS A 235 -12.26 8.70 19.20
C LYS A 235 -12.65 7.27 19.55
N LYS A 236 -13.64 6.69 18.84
CA LYS A 236 -14.05 5.28 19.03
C LYS A 236 -12.97 4.30 18.60
N LEU A 237 -12.22 4.63 17.53
CA LEU A 237 -11.22 3.76 16.91
C LEU A 237 -9.83 3.90 17.52
N CYS A 238 -9.60 4.92 18.36
CA CYS A 238 -8.31 5.15 18.99
C CYS A 238 -8.29 4.71 20.45
N LYS A 239 -7.14 4.21 20.91
CA LYS A 239 -6.94 3.80 22.32
C LYS A 239 -7.23 4.96 23.27
N ASN A 240 -8.14 4.74 24.22
CA ASN A 240 -8.58 5.74 25.20
C ASN A 240 -9.12 7.05 24.56
N GLY A 241 -9.65 7.00 23.34
CA GLY A 241 -10.15 8.16 22.61
C GLY A 241 -9.10 9.20 22.22
N LYS A 242 -7.82 8.88 22.33
CA LYS A 242 -6.71 9.80 21.98
C LYS A 242 -6.47 9.81 20.48
N ILE A 243 -7.05 10.76 19.78
CA ILE A 243 -6.88 10.97 18.34
C ILE A 243 -5.60 11.76 18.03
N HIS A 244 -5.21 11.77 16.77
CA HIS A 244 -4.17 12.65 16.25
C HIS A 244 -4.83 13.83 15.51
N GLN A 245 -4.97 14.95 16.25
CA GLN A 245 -5.70 16.12 15.79
C GLN A 245 -5.15 16.67 14.47
N ASP A 246 -3.83 16.84 14.37
CA ASP A 246 -3.15 17.38 13.18
C ASP A 246 -3.48 16.59 11.89
N VAL A 247 -3.74 15.29 12.01
CA VAL A 247 -4.11 14.46 10.87
C VAL A 247 -5.53 14.82 10.39
N VAL A 248 -6.45 15.06 11.32
CA VAL A 248 -7.81 15.50 10.99
C VAL A 248 -7.75 16.88 10.33
N ASP A 249 -7.02 17.80 10.94
CA ASP A 249 -6.95 19.18 10.47
C ASP A 249 -6.30 19.28 9.08
N LYS A 250 -5.18 18.59 8.87
CA LYS A 250 -4.48 18.62 7.57
C LYS A 250 -5.21 17.89 6.45
N GLU A 251 -5.67 16.69 6.72
CA GLU A 251 -6.21 15.82 5.67
C GLU A 251 -7.65 16.18 5.27
N ILE A 252 -8.38 16.84 6.17
CA ILE A 252 -9.80 17.13 5.97
C ILE A 252 -10.05 18.60 5.73
N LEU A 253 -9.51 19.46 6.58
CA LEU A 253 -9.75 20.88 6.49
C LEU A 253 -8.69 21.62 5.66
N GLY A 254 -7.56 20.98 5.33
CA GLY A 254 -6.44 21.65 4.70
C GLY A 254 -5.84 22.78 5.57
N ILE A 255 -6.03 22.72 6.90
CA ILE A 255 -5.59 23.73 7.85
C ILE A 255 -4.44 23.17 8.70
N ASP A 256 -3.36 23.92 8.88
CA ASP A 256 -2.31 23.56 9.82
C ASP A 256 -2.69 24.01 11.25
N LEU A 257 -1.94 23.50 12.26
CA LEU A 257 -2.14 23.81 13.67
C LEU A 257 -2.06 25.34 14.00
N THR A 258 -1.56 26.14 13.10
CA THR A 258 -1.44 27.59 13.27
C THR A 258 -2.63 28.35 12.70
N GLY A 259 -3.65 27.63 12.17
CA GLY A 259 -4.81 28.21 11.51
C GLY A 259 -4.48 28.84 10.15
N ARG A 260 -3.25 28.62 9.66
CA ARG A 260 -2.88 29.00 8.30
C ARG A 260 -3.43 27.94 7.36
N GLU A 261 -4.10 28.36 6.28
CA GLU A 261 -4.32 27.45 5.16
C GLU A 261 -2.99 26.75 4.89
N VAL A 262 -2.99 25.40 4.99
CA VAL A 262 -1.87 24.64 4.48
C VAL A 262 -1.86 24.98 3.00
N LYS A 263 -1.06 25.98 2.64
CA LYS A 263 -0.57 26.06 1.28
C LYS A 263 0.11 24.73 1.14
N TYR A 264 -0.63 23.76 0.56
CA TYR A 264 -0.12 22.46 0.16
C TYR A 264 1.27 22.75 -0.35
N HIS A 265 2.26 22.13 0.25
CA HIS A 265 3.62 22.34 -0.20
C HIS A 265 3.55 22.09 -1.69
N ARG A 266 3.33 23.16 -2.45
CA ARG A 266 3.54 23.14 -3.89
C ARG A 266 4.83 22.37 -3.97
N MET A 267 4.80 21.19 -4.63
CA MET A 267 5.98 20.37 -4.81
C MET A 267 7.12 21.36 -4.95
N ASN A 268 7.93 21.50 -3.89
CA ASN A 268 8.85 22.61 -3.77
C ASN A 268 9.61 22.66 -5.06
N ALA A 269 9.94 23.86 -5.56
CA ALA A 269 10.67 24.01 -6.83
C ALA A 269 11.88 23.07 -6.97
N VAL A 270 12.30 22.45 -5.88
CA VAL A 270 13.33 21.39 -5.78
C VAL A 270 12.76 19.97 -5.94
N GLN A 271 11.58 19.66 -5.42
CA GLN A 271 11.02 18.30 -5.48
C GLN A 271 10.50 17.94 -6.87
N PHE A 272 9.97 18.91 -7.60
CA PHE A 272 9.51 18.70 -8.97
C PHE A 272 10.65 18.34 -9.94
N PRO A 273 11.78 19.06 -9.98
CA PRO A 273 12.95 18.64 -10.77
C PRO A 273 13.51 17.28 -10.34
N ILE A 274 13.56 16.97 -9.05
CA ILE A 274 14.01 15.67 -8.56
C ILE A 274 13.08 14.56 -9.06
N PHE A 275 11.76 14.77 -9.02
CA PHE A 275 10.80 13.81 -9.56
C PHE A 275 11.00 13.59 -11.06
N ILE A 276 11.16 14.66 -11.85
CA ILE A 276 11.45 14.57 -13.28
C ILE A 276 12.78 13.83 -13.50
N LEU A 277 13.80 14.13 -12.71
CA LEU A 277 15.12 13.50 -12.82
C LEU A 277 15.05 11.99 -12.51
N LEU A 278 14.26 11.58 -11.52
CA LEU A 278 14.01 10.19 -11.20
C LEU A 278 13.18 9.48 -12.28
N MET A 279 12.28 10.19 -12.95
CA MET A 279 11.49 9.67 -14.07
C MET A 279 12.23 9.71 -15.41
N LEU A 280 13.26 10.55 -15.53
CA LEU A 280 14.02 10.72 -16.77
C LEU A 280 14.58 9.41 -17.36
N PRO A 281 15.18 8.48 -16.58
CA PRO A 281 15.63 7.21 -17.11
C PRO A 281 14.50 6.38 -17.71
N TYR A 282 13.30 6.41 -17.12
CA TYR A 282 12.13 5.71 -17.62
C TYR A 282 11.62 6.34 -18.92
N ILE A 283 11.59 7.67 -18.97
CA ILE A 283 11.18 8.44 -20.18
C ILE A 283 12.18 8.20 -21.32
N LEU A 284 13.49 8.28 -21.03
CA LEU A 284 14.54 8.07 -22.04
C LEU A 284 14.55 6.62 -22.58
N LEU A 285 14.28 5.63 -21.72
CA LEU A 285 14.10 4.25 -22.15
C LEU A 285 12.87 4.11 -23.04
N MET A 286 11.77 4.80 -22.75
CA MET A 286 10.54 4.78 -23.56
C MET A 286 10.72 5.44 -24.93
N VAL A 287 11.55 6.48 -25.03
CA VAL A 287 11.82 7.18 -26.32
C VAL A 287 12.81 6.42 -27.19
N ARG A 288 13.66 5.55 -26.60
CA ARG A 288 14.69 4.79 -27.30
C ARG A 288 14.18 3.48 -27.92
N PHE A 289 13.00 3.04 -27.58
CA PHE A 289 12.34 1.81 -28.01
C PHE A 289 10.93 2.06 -28.54
#